data_05eccfda7e22b771ead8a2b332909b70
#
_entry.id   05eccfda7e22b771ead8a2b332909b70
#
_cell.length_a   1.000
_cell.length_b   1.000
_cell.length_c   1.000
_cell.angle_alpha   90.00
_cell.angle_beta   90.00
_cell.angle_gamma   90.00
#
_symmetry.space_group_name_H-M   'P 1'
#
loop_
_entity.id
_entity.type
_entity.pdbx_description
1 polymer ?
#
loop_
_entity_poly.entity_id
_entity_poly.type
_entity_poly.pdbx_seq_one_letter_code
_entity_poly.pdbx_strand_id
1 'polypeptide(L)' 'GDKNKFLKAEADYNQSVKALTDANAEYESLFEKIMELDGGN' A
#
# COMPACT_ATOMS: atom_id res chain seq x y z
N GLY A 1 8.83 -28.78 -3.99
CA GLY A 1 8.23 -28.92 -5.29
C GLY A 1 7.78 -27.61 -5.89
N ASP A 2 7.31 -27.69 -7.09
CA ASP A 2 6.88 -26.50 -7.82
C ASP A 2 5.73 -25.78 -7.12
N LYS A 3 4.87 -26.56 -6.50
CA LYS A 3 3.73 -25.99 -5.81
C LYS A 3 4.17 -25.11 -4.65
N ASN A 4 5.19 -25.54 -3.91
CA ASN A 4 5.68 -24.74 -2.80
C ASN A 4 6.32 -23.45 -3.29
N LYS A 5 7.03 -23.52 -4.40
CA LYS A 5 7.64 -22.34 -4.98
C LYS A 5 6.56 -21.35 -5.45
N PHE A 6 5.52 -21.88 -6.03
CA PHE A 6 4.41 -21.05 -6.50
C PHE A 6 3.74 -20.36 -5.35
N LEU A 7 3.47 -21.10 -4.27
CA LEU A 7 2.79 -20.52 -3.11
C LEU A 7 3.64 -19.44 -2.45
N LYS A 8 4.94 -19.68 -2.38
CA LYS A 8 5.83 -18.70 -1.79
C LYS A 8 5.89 -17.43 -2.63
N ALA A 9 5.98 -17.59 -3.93
CA ALA A 9 6.02 -16.45 -4.82
C ALA A 9 4.72 -15.65 -4.72
N GLU A 10 3.61 -16.34 -4.62
CA GLU A 10 2.32 -15.70 -4.51
C GLU A 10 2.23 -14.90 -3.21
N ALA A 11 2.71 -15.49 -2.11
CA ALA A 11 2.70 -14.80 -0.82
C ALA A 11 3.57 -13.56 -0.86
N ASP A 12 4.72 -13.64 -1.49
CA ASP A 12 5.61 -12.51 -1.62
C ASP A 12 4.96 -11.40 -2.44
N TYR A 13 4.30 -11.78 -3.52
CA TYR A 13 3.63 -10.82 -4.38
C TYR A 13 2.51 -10.11 -3.61
N ASN A 14 1.69 -10.88 -2.91
CA ASN A 14 0.60 -10.30 -2.14
C ASN A 14 1.09 -9.36 -1.07
N GLN A 15 2.21 -9.70 -0.45
CA GLN A 15 2.79 -8.85 0.58
C GLN A 15 3.27 -7.53 -0.01
N SER A 16 3.85 -7.60 -1.20
CA SER A 16 4.32 -6.39 -1.87
C SER A 16 3.15 -5.49 -2.25
N VAL A 17 2.08 -6.09 -2.75
CA VAL A 17 0.89 -5.33 -3.12
C VAL A 17 0.29 -4.66 -1.89
N LYS A 18 0.25 -5.37 -0.78
CA LYS A 18 -0.29 -4.81 0.43
C LYS A 18 0.55 -3.63 0.91
N ALA A 19 1.87 -3.76 0.84
CA ALA A 19 2.75 -2.67 1.24
C ALA A 19 2.53 -1.44 0.38
N LEU A 20 2.33 -1.63 -0.90
CA LEU A 20 2.05 -0.53 -1.81
C LEU A 20 0.73 0.13 -1.48
N THR A 21 -0.29 -0.68 -1.23
CA THR A 21 -1.60 -0.17 -0.89
C THR A 21 -1.57 0.63 0.40
N ASP A 22 -0.84 0.13 1.39
CA ASP A 22 -0.71 0.82 2.66
C ASP A 22 0.01 2.15 2.48
N ALA A 23 1.07 2.16 1.69
CA ALA A 23 1.82 3.38 1.44
C ALA A 23 0.95 4.41 0.73
N ASN A 24 0.19 3.96 -0.26
CA ASN A 24 -0.71 4.86 -0.98
C ASN A 24 -1.75 5.46 -0.05
N ALA A 25 -2.27 4.67 0.86
CA ALA A 25 -3.26 5.15 1.81
C ALA A 25 -2.66 6.23 2.71
N GLU A 26 -1.40 6.03 3.11
CA GLU A 26 -0.72 7.01 3.92
C GLU A 26 -0.52 8.33 3.17
N TYR A 27 -0.15 8.24 1.92
CA TYR A 27 0.02 9.43 1.09
C TYR A 27 -1.29 10.19 0.96
N GLU A 28 -2.38 9.46 0.72
CA GLU A 28 -3.69 10.10 0.59
C GLU A 28 -4.07 10.80 1.88
N SER A 29 -3.79 10.18 3.00
CA SER A 29 -4.08 10.76 4.29
C SER A 29 -3.30 12.06 4.50
N LEU A 30 -2.04 12.04 4.09
CA LEU A 30 -1.20 13.22 4.17
C LEU A 30 -1.72 14.34 3.30
N PHE A 31 -2.13 14.01 2.08
CA PHE A 31 -2.68 15.00 1.18
C PHE A 31 -3.93 15.64 1.76
N GLU A 32 -4.78 14.83 2.36
CA GLU A 32 -5.99 15.36 2.97
C GLU A 32 -5.67 16.33 4.09
N LYS A 33 -4.67 16.00 4.89
CA LYS A 33 -4.27 16.89 5.97
C LYS A 33 -3.72 18.20 5.45
N ILE A 34 -2.92 18.12 4.40
CA ILE A 34 -2.36 19.32 3.80
C ILE A 34 -3.46 20.20 3.26
N MET A 35 -4.44 19.59 2.63
CA MET A 35 -5.57 20.33 2.08
C MET A 35 -6.38 21.01 3.19
N GLU A 36 -6.57 20.29 4.29
CA GLU A 36 -7.31 20.86 5.41
C GLU A 36 -6.60 22.06 6.00
N LEU A 37 -5.30 21.92 6.18
CA LEU A 37 -4.52 23.00 6.76
C LEU A 37 -4.44 24.21 5.83
N ASP A 38 -4.26 23.93 4.56
CA ASP A 38 -4.04 24.96 3.58
C ASP A 38 -5.33 25.56 3.10
N GLY A 39 -6.20 24.71 2.68
CA GLY A 39 -7.39 25.11 2.09
C GLY A 39 -8.43 25.45 3.08
N GLY A 40 -8.24 24.95 4.20
CA GLY A 40 -9.18 25.08 5.20
C GLY A 40 -10.20 26.09 4.94
N ASN A 41 -10.21 26.56 4.07
CA ASN A 41 -11.15 27.41 3.78
C ASN A 41 -11.79 27.25 2.73
#